data_db6ae5b1264c086264ff23096b318fc5
#
_entry.id   db6ae5b1264c086264ff23096b318fc5
#
_cell.length_a   1.000
_cell.length_b   1.000
_cell.length_c   1.000
_cell.angle_alpha   90.00
_cell.angle_beta   90.00
_cell.angle_gamma   90.00
#
_symmetry.space_group_name_H-M   'P 1'
#
loop_
_entity.id
_entity.type
_entity.pdbx_description
1 polymer ?
#
loop_
_entity_poly.entity_id
_entity_poly.type
_entity_poly.pdbx_seq_one_letter_code
_entity_poly.pdbx_strand_id
1 'polypeptide(L)'
;MCLYYTPEHAKVGDVIPFFDRRSGRFENFYLKNWNPDAPREQVVRGWHRMSGAWPDRIVETPVHILGGTGSVVEVDGTYHLFYCTFDDDPQRQWVRHATSEDLTHWQEVGEAFGPDAAIYEPTDWRDPFVFWNETERCWWMLVAARRRASSGRNGCVGLCVSDDLMHWRIEEPLYAPDIHPAAYECPDMFRMGDWWYLVFSNYTDGFATYYRMARTPRGPWTRPAIDTFDSRAFYAAKTGSDGRNRYLFGWAPTRGENSWGFDPSAEYGADYRTWNWGGSMVVHRLVQHADGTLGTAPSADLDARLDRAQWQPVRLSSVQGRWNDVGESIVGDSQGFAAALGCPMPECGVISARVRYSGDPVRFGLMMRVDESLTDGYYLQFDPRHQRIEWRSGLRMRERGGQLFPYAVEMERPCVLRDGHEYLIEVFVDGTQAHMYLDRDYAFGMRVYDRRPGAVGWYVESGTLEIMRMHIATL
;
A
#
# COMPACT_ATOMS: atom_id res chain seq x y z
N MET A 1 15.97 13.94 0.81
CA MET A 1 16.11 12.53 0.38
C MET A 1 14.74 11.89 0.57
N CYS A 2 14.11 11.36 -0.47
CA CYS A 2 12.73 10.87 -0.38
C CYS A 2 12.66 9.55 0.39
N LEU A 3 11.64 9.36 1.22
CA LEU A 3 11.35 8.09 1.90
C LEU A 3 10.61 7.12 0.97
N TYR A 4 9.83 7.66 0.05
CA TYR A 4 9.02 6.92 -0.90
C TYR A 4 9.42 7.30 -2.32
N TYR A 5 9.71 6.28 -3.13
CA TYR A 5 10.15 6.53 -4.49
C TYR A 5 9.01 6.99 -5.40
N THR A 6 9.21 8.12 -6.03
CA THR A 6 8.37 8.63 -7.11
C THR A 6 9.27 9.06 -8.26
N PRO A 7 9.05 8.57 -9.49
CA PRO A 7 9.79 9.04 -10.65
C PRO A 7 9.52 10.53 -10.90
N GLU A 8 10.49 11.24 -11.41
CA GLU A 8 10.32 12.64 -11.78
C GLU A 8 9.23 12.77 -12.86
N HIS A 9 8.25 13.65 -12.61
CA HIS A 9 7.10 13.89 -13.49
C HIS A 9 6.34 12.64 -13.94
N ALA A 10 6.35 11.59 -13.11
CA ALA A 10 5.68 10.33 -13.43
C ALA A 10 5.17 9.64 -12.18
N LYS A 11 4.53 8.47 -12.37
CA LYS A 11 4.00 7.62 -11.29
C LYS A 11 4.55 6.21 -11.43
N VAL A 12 4.67 5.54 -10.30
CA VAL A 12 4.90 4.10 -10.21
C VAL A 12 3.55 3.39 -10.20
N GLY A 13 3.39 2.38 -11.04
CA GLY A 13 2.26 1.46 -10.98
C GLY A 13 2.73 0.01 -11.00
N ASP A 14 1.94 -0.85 -10.40
CA ASP A 14 1.97 -2.31 -10.52
C ASP A 14 3.38 -2.92 -10.46
N VAL A 15 4.04 -2.73 -9.30
CA VAL A 15 5.43 -3.13 -9.08
C VAL A 15 5.58 -4.65 -9.16
N ILE A 16 6.62 -5.11 -9.83
CA ILE A 16 7.09 -6.48 -9.83
C ILE A 16 8.39 -6.53 -9.00
N PRO A 17 8.36 -6.92 -7.75
CA PRO A 17 9.56 -7.08 -6.95
C PRO A 17 10.24 -8.41 -7.29
N PHE A 18 11.51 -8.34 -7.64
CA PHE A 18 12.33 -9.50 -7.87
C PHE A 18 13.63 -9.39 -7.08
N PHE A 19 13.89 -10.31 -6.16
CA PHE A 19 15.17 -10.36 -5.46
C PHE A 19 16.17 -11.17 -6.28
N ASP A 20 17.11 -10.48 -6.90
CA ASP A 20 18.19 -11.12 -7.62
C ASP A 20 19.26 -11.61 -6.64
N ARG A 21 19.39 -12.92 -6.53
CA ARG A 21 20.37 -13.56 -5.64
C ARG A 21 21.82 -13.32 -6.06
N ARG A 22 22.07 -13.02 -7.34
CA ARG A 22 23.43 -12.75 -7.85
C ARG A 22 23.94 -11.39 -7.38
N SER A 23 23.09 -10.38 -7.45
CA SER A 23 23.40 -9.03 -7.00
C SER A 23 23.13 -8.81 -5.50
N GLY A 24 22.30 -9.65 -4.87
CA GLY A 24 21.84 -9.48 -3.51
C GLY A 24 20.89 -8.29 -3.33
N ARG A 25 20.17 -7.89 -4.36
CA ARG A 25 19.32 -6.70 -4.41
C ARG A 25 17.92 -7.01 -4.91
N PHE A 26 16.98 -6.15 -4.55
CA PHE A 26 15.70 -6.10 -5.23
C PHE A 26 15.83 -5.34 -6.54
N GLU A 27 15.54 -6.03 -7.63
CA GLU A 27 15.31 -5.45 -8.94
C GLU A 27 13.81 -5.30 -9.12
N ASN A 28 13.33 -4.06 -9.05
CA ASN A 28 11.90 -3.78 -9.16
C ASN A 28 11.57 -3.34 -10.57
N PHE A 29 10.63 -4.05 -11.20
CA PHE A 29 10.04 -3.61 -12.46
C PHE A 29 8.72 -2.91 -12.15
N TYR A 30 8.38 -1.87 -12.87
CA TYR A 30 7.13 -1.17 -12.67
C TYR A 30 6.61 -0.54 -13.95
N LEU A 31 5.31 -0.32 -13.99
CA LEU A 31 4.69 0.44 -15.04
C LEU A 31 4.87 1.92 -14.74
N LYS A 32 5.68 2.59 -15.53
CA LYS A 32 5.83 4.03 -15.44
C LYS A 32 4.69 4.69 -16.18
N ASN A 33 3.85 5.38 -15.47
CA ASN A 33 2.92 6.29 -16.07
C ASN A 33 3.58 7.65 -16.18
N TRP A 34 3.33 8.31 -17.25
CA TRP A 34 4.05 9.39 -17.90
C TRP A 34 3.96 10.77 -17.26
N ASN A 35 4.73 11.70 -17.87
CA ASN A 35 4.60 13.14 -17.70
C ASN A 35 3.16 13.60 -18.06
N PRO A 36 2.46 14.29 -17.15
CA PRO A 36 1.11 14.81 -17.37
C PRO A 36 1.01 15.85 -18.47
N ASP A 37 2.10 16.54 -18.72
CA ASP A 37 2.17 17.58 -19.74
C ASP A 37 2.41 16.99 -21.14
N ALA A 38 2.64 15.66 -21.24
CA ALA A 38 2.76 15.00 -22.53
C ALA A 38 1.38 14.80 -23.16
N PRO A 39 1.22 15.10 -24.45
CA PRO A 39 0.00 14.76 -25.20
C PRO A 39 -0.36 13.28 -25.02
N ARG A 40 -1.64 12.97 -24.96
CA ARG A 40 -2.12 11.57 -24.78
C ARG A 40 -1.51 10.58 -25.76
N GLU A 41 -1.18 11.04 -26.95
CA GLU A 41 -0.55 10.25 -28.01
C GLU A 41 0.92 9.90 -27.72
N GLN A 42 1.56 10.59 -26.80
CA GLN A 42 2.94 10.34 -26.36
C GLN A 42 3.03 9.53 -25.07
N VAL A 43 1.92 8.99 -24.64
CA VAL A 43 1.84 8.12 -23.47
C VAL A 43 2.56 6.82 -23.72
N VAL A 44 3.82 6.79 -23.44
CA VAL A 44 4.60 5.55 -23.46
C VAL A 44 4.35 4.85 -22.13
N ARG A 45 3.36 3.97 -22.11
CA ARG A 45 3.30 2.93 -21.10
C ARG A 45 4.46 1.99 -21.37
N GLY A 46 5.47 2.04 -20.56
CA GLY A 46 6.65 1.22 -20.71
C GLY A 46 7.01 0.54 -19.41
N TRP A 47 7.69 -0.58 -19.52
CA TRP A 47 8.32 -1.21 -18.39
C TRP A 47 9.61 -0.47 -18.08
N HIS A 48 9.75 -0.05 -16.83
CA HIS A 48 10.99 0.50 -16.32
C HIS A 48 11.51 -0.40 -15.22
N ARG A 49 12.76 -0.76 -15.33
CA ARG A 49 13.47 -1.46 -14.29
C ARG A 49 14.06 -0.45 -13.32
N MET A 50 13.88 -0.69 -12.03
CA MET A 50 14.58 -0.01 -10.97
C MET A 50 15.59 -0.97 -10.35
N SER A 51 16.83 -0.53 -10.20
CA SER A 51 17.85 -1.33 -9.53
C SER A 51 18.53 -0.56 -8.42
N GLY A 52 18.96 -1.27 -7.42
CA GLY A 52 19.70 -0.73 -6.31
C GLY A 52 19.02 -0.93 -4.95
N ALA A 53 19.69 -0.44 -3.91
CA ALA A 53 19.15 -0.48 -2.55
C ALA A 53 18.01 0.53 -2.46
N TRP A 54 16.80 0.03 -2.30
CA TRP A 54 15.63 0.86 -2.10
C TRP A 54 15.62 1.46 -0.69
N PRO A 55 15.14 2.72 -0.56
CA PRO A 55 14.81 3.71 -1.57
C PRO A 55 15.97 4.59 -2.00
N ASP A 56 17.18 4.41 -1.48
CA ASP A 56 18.28 5.39 -1.57
C ASP A 56 19.01 5.40 -2.90
N ARG A 57 18.94 4.35 -3.68
CA ARG A 57 19.77 4.15 -4.87
C ARG A 57 19.00 3.60 -6.06
N ILE A 58 17.77 4.05 -6.23
CA ILE A 58 17.00 3.63 -7.40
C ILE A 58 17.58 4.30 -8.63
N VAL A 59 18.12 3.49 -9.52
CA VAL A 59 18.57 3.89 -10.84
C VAL A 59 17.58 3.31 -11.85
N GLU A 60 16.88 4.20 -12.53
CA GLU A 60 15.88 3.81 -13.52
C GLU A 60 16.55 3.32 -14.80
N THR A 61 16.24 2.10 -15.21
CA THR A 61 16.71 1.51 -16.46
C THR A 61 15.50 1.11 -17.30
N PRO A 62 15.35 1.63 -18.52
CA PRO A 62 14.25 1.26 -19.39
C PRO A 62 14.29 -0.22 -19.77
N VAL A 63 13.14 -0.87 -19.71
CA VAL A 63 12.91 -2.20 -20.28
C VAL A 63 12.05 -2.04 -21.53
N HIS A 64 12.61 -2.41 -22.68
CA HIS A 64 11.99 -2.19 -23.99
C HIS A 64 10.93 -3.24 -24.34
N ILE A 65 10.10 -3.59 -23.35
CA ILE A 65 8.94 -4.48 -23.52
C ILE A 65 7.69 -3.68 -23.18
N LEU A 66 6.75 -3.64 -24.10
CA LEU A 66 5.47 -2.96 -23.92
C LEU A 66 4.42 -3.95 -23.39
N GLY A 67 3.71 -3.57 -22.35
CA GLY A 67 2.64 -4.39 -21.77
C GLY A 67 2.20 -3.92 -20.40
N GLY A 68 1.39 -4.75 -19.77
CA GLY A 68 0.96 -4.57 -18.39
C GLY A 68 1.92 -5.21 -17.39
N THR A 69 1.46 -5.39 -16.16
CA THR A 69 2.24 -5.99 -15.09
C THR A 69 2.37 -7.52 -15.22
N GLY A 70 3.15 -8.12 -14.35
CA GLY A 70 3.42 -9.55 -14.35
C GLY A 70 4.35 -9.99 -13.21
N SER A 71 5.26 -10.91 -13.49
CA SER A 71 6.25 -11.41 -12.54
C SER A 71 7.54 -11.84 -13.20
N VAL A 72 8.63 -11.92 -12.42
CA VAL A 72 9.93 -12.43 -12.83
C VAL A 72 10.32 -13.61 -11.98
N VAL A 73 10.82 -14.68 -12.62
CA VAL A 73 11.45 -15.82 -11.95
C VAL A 73 12.81 -16.10 -12.59
N GLU A 74 13.72 -16.71 -11.84
CA GLU A 74 15.05 -17.11 -12.32
C GLU A 74 15.16 -18.63 -12.27
N VAL A 75 15.59 -19.24 -13.38
CA VAL A 75 15.81 -20.67 -13.51
C VAL A 75 17.12 -20.91 -14.23
N ASP A 76 18.04 -21.62 -13.61
CA ASP A 76 19.33 -22.03 -14.17
C ASP A 76 20.10 -20.88 -14.84
N GLY A 77 19.99 -19.69 -14.24
CA GLY A 77 20.69 -18.53 -14.73
C GLY A 77 19.98 -17.69 -15.77
N THR A 78 18.82 -18.12 -16.21
CA THR A 78 17.95 -17.38 -17.12
C THR A 78 16.82 -16.73 -16.34
N TYR A 79 16.58 -15.46 -16.58
CA TYR A 79 15.43 -14.73 -16.05
C TYR A 79 14.25 -14.84 -17.00
N HIS A 80 13.08 -15.12 -16.46
CA HIS A 80 11.82 -15.26 -17.18
C HIS A 80 10.86 -14.19 -16.71
N LEU A 81 10.45 -13.29 -17.58
CA LEU A 81 9.42 -12.28 -17.34
C LEU A 81 8.11 -12.72 -17.99
N PHE A 82 7.09 -12.88 -17.17
CA PHE A 82 5.71 -13.08 -17.63
C PHE A 82 4.95 -11.77 -17.45
N TYR A 83 4.24 -11.33 -18.47
CA TYR A 83 3.51 -10.07 -18.48
C TYR A 83 2.26 -10.16 -19.36
N CYS A 84 1.38 -9.17 -19.27
CA CYS A 84 0.17 -9.14 -20.10
C CYS A 84 0.23 -8.08 -21.18
N THR A 85 -0.47 -8.35 -22.30
CA THR A 85 -0.74 -7.40 -23.38
C THR A 85 -2.23 -7.30 -23.63
N PHE A 86 -2.64 -6.25 -24.33
CA PHE A 86 -4.03 -5.92 -24.58
C PHE A 86 -4.25 -5.66 -26.06
N ASP A 87 -5.31 -6.25 -26.63
CA ASP A 87 -5.80 -5.87 -27.96
C ASP A 87 -6.75 -4.67 -27.81
N ASP A 88 -6.79 -3.82 -28.81
CA ASP A 88 -7.60 -2.59 -28.76
C ASP A 88 -9.10 -2.87 -28.96
N ASP A 89 -9.46 -3.77 -29.88
CA ASP A 89 -10.85 -4.12 -30.18
C ASP A 89 -10.97 -5.53 -30.80
N PRO A 90 -11.72 -6.46 -30.21
CA PRO A 90 -12.25 -6.41 -28.84
C PRO A 90 -11.13 -6.46 -27.80
N GLN A 91 -11.33 -5.82 -26.67
CA GLN A 91 -10.36 -5.83 -25.57
C GLN A 91 -10.13 -7.26 -25.09
N ARG A 92 -9.17 -7.94 -25.66
CA ARG A 92 -8.68 -9.23 -25.22
C ARG A 92 -7.35 -9.06 -24.51
N GLN A 93 -7.11 -9.93 -23.57
CA GLN A 93 -5.91 -9.91 -22.76
C GLN A 93 -5.14 -11.21 -22.95
N TRP A 94 -3.83 -11.07 -23.04
CA TRP A 94 -2.92 -12.16 -23.36
C TRP A 94 -1.75 -12.19 -22.39
N VAL A 95 -1.34 -13.36 -21.98
CA VAL A 95 -0.07 -13.56 -21.29
C VAL A 95 1.04 -13.76 -22.30
N ARG A 96 2.14 -13.06 -22.10
CA ARG A 96 3.39 -13.18 -22.86
C ARG A 96 4.55 -13.57 -21.96
N HIS A 97 5.58 -14.09 -22.58
CA HIS A 97 6.80 -14.54 -21.95
C HIS A 97 8.02 -13.93 -22.65
N ALA A 98 8.97 -13.43 -21.86
CA ALA A 98 10.27 -13.01 -22.34
C ALA A 98 11.37 -13.54 -21.43
N THR A 99 12.56 -13.74 -21.99
CA THR A 99 13.74 -14.21 -21.26
C THR A 99 14.88 -13.21 -21.32
N SER A 100 15.76 -13.25 -20.31
CA SER A 100 16.96 -12.42 -20.23
C SER A 100 18.06 -13.15 -19.45
N GLU A 101 19.32 -12.85 -19.76
CA GLU A 101 20.47 -13.31 -18.99
C GLU A 101 21.00 -12.24 -18.02
N ASP A 102 20.57 -10.97 -18.21
CA ASP A 102 21.14 -9.81 -17.50
C ASP A 102 20.09 -8.85 -16.89
N LEU A 103 18.80 -9.18 -16.97
CA LEU A 103 17.67 -8.35 -16.54
C LEU A 103 17.53 -7.02 -17.31
N THR A 104 18.27 -6.82 -18.37
CA THR A 104 18.29 -5.58 -19.17
C THR A 104 17.84 -5.83 -20.60
N HIS A 105 18.41 -6.86 -21.21
CA HIS A 105 18.09 -7.25 -22.59
C HIS A 105 17.12 -8.43 -22.56
N TRP A 106 15.91 -8.19 -23.04
CA TRP A 106 14.83 -9.16 -23.01
C TRP A 106 14.47 -9.61 -24.42
N GLN A 107 14.24 -10.89 -24.59
CA GLN A 107 13.78 -11.50 -25.84
C GLN A 107 12.45 -12.21 -25.60
N GLU A 108 11.43 -11.86 -26.38
CA GLU A 108 10.15 -12.59 -26.34
C GLU A 108 10.35 -14.04 -26.82
N VAL A 109 9.69 -14.96 -26.12
CA VAL A 109 9.75 -16.41 -26.41
C VAL A 109 8.35 -17.01 -26.38
N GLY A 110 8.12 -18.01 -27.23
CA GLY A 110 6.82 -18.66 -27.35
C GLY A 110 5.73 -17.77 -27.97
N GLU A 111 4.52 -18.26 -27.92
CA GLU A 111 3.33 -17.55 -28.38
C GLU A 111 2.56 -16.97 -27.19
N ALA A 112 1.89 -15.84 -27.38
CA ALA A 112 0.96 -15.31 -26.42
C ALA A 112 -0.23 -16.26 -26.24
N PHE A 113 -0.66 -16.50 -25.00
CA PHE A 113 -1.84 -17.32 -24.76
C PHE A 113 -2.91 -16.56 -23.98
N GLY A 114 -4.15 -16.81 -24.34
CA GLY A 114 -5.33 -16.26 -23.70
C GLY A 114 -6.03 -17.29 -22.80
N PRO A 115 -7.16 -16.90 -22.22
CA PRO A 115 -7.96 -17.77 -21.38
C PRO A 115 -8.61 -18.92 -22.18
N ASP A 116 -8.86 -20.03 -21.50
CA ASP A 116 -9.79 -21.06 -22.02
C ASP A 116 -11.23 -20.50 -21.95
N ALA A 117 -11.83 -20.33 -23.13
CA ALA A 117 -13.18 -19.76 -23.25
C ALA A 117 -14.28 -20.65 -22.65
N ALA A 118 -14.01 -21.90 -22.31
CA ALA A 118 -14.94 -22.76 -21.56
C ALA A 118 -15.01 -22.39 -20.09
N ILE A 119 -13.93 -21.87 -19.53
CA ILE A 119 -13.76 -21.61 -18.09
C ILE A 119 -13.81 -20.11 -17.79
N TYR A 120 -13.13 -19.26 -18.60
CA TYR A 120 -12.89 -17.86 -18.31
C TYR A 120 -13.48 -16.92 -19.37
N GLU A 121 -13.71 -15.67 -18.95
CA GLU A 121 -14.08 -14.57 -19.84
C GLU A 121 -12.82 -14.06 -20.60
N PRO A 122 -12.95 -13.62 -21.86
CA PRO A 122 -11.81 -13.22 -22.67
C PRO A 122 -11.24 -11.84 -22.32
N THR A 123 -11.97 -11.02 -21.59
CA THR A 123 -11.66 -9.61 -21.31
C THR A 123 -10.83 -9.38 -20.06
N ASP A 124 -10.71 -10.37 -19.20
CA ASP A 124 -9.92 -10.31 -17.97
C ASP A 124 -9.00 -11.55 -17.92
N TRP A 125 -7.75 -11.35 -18.31
CA TRP A 125 -6.71 -12.37 -18.31
C TRP A 125 -5.34 -11.69 -18.26
N ARG A 126 -4.97 -11.21 -17.06
CA ARG A 126 -3.81 -10.32 -16.88
C ARG A 126 -3.06 -10.56 -15.59
N ASP A 127 -1.98 -9.82 -15.40
CA ASP A 127 -1.18 -9.77 -14.19
C ASP A 127 -0.60 -11.14 -13.82
N PRO A 128 0.07 -11.87 -14.74
CA PRO A 128 0.55 -13.21 -14.47
C PRO A 128 1.59 -13.20 -13.36
N PHE A 129 1.37 -14.04 -12.34
CA PHE A 129 2.30 -14.28 -11.25
C PHE A 129 2.77 -15.72 -11.26
N VAL A 130 4.04 -15.93 -11.55
CA VAL A 130 4.64 -17.26 -11.71
C VAL A 130 5.53 -17.59 -10.53
N PHE A 131 5.40 -18.80 -10.01
CA PHE A 131 6.26 -19.34 -8.95
C PHE A 131 6.33 -20.87 -9.01
N TRP A 132 7.39 -21.43 -8.43
CA TRP A 132 7.51 -22.87 -8.25
C TRP A 132 6.68 -23.32 -7.05
N ASN A 133 5.73 -24.22 -7.28
CA ASN A 133 4.96 -24.84 -6.20
C ASN A 133 5.68 -26.10 -5.71
N GLU A 134 6.37 -26.01 -4.59
CA GLU A 134 7.12 -27.12 -4.00
C GLU A 134 6.24 -28.32 -3.61
N THR A 135 4.97 -28.07 -3.28
CA THR A 135 4.02 -29.13 -2.88
C THR A 135 3.61 -29.99 -4.07
N GLU A 136 3.34 -29.39 -5.22
CA GLU A 136 2.90 -30.09 -6.44
C GLU A 136 4.06 -30.32 -7.42
N ARG A 137 5.23 -29.73 -7.15
CA ARG A 137 6.46 -29.87 -7.96
C ARG A 137 6.27 -29.49 -9.41
N CYS A 138 5.60 -28.37 -9.64
CA CYS A 138 5.38 -27.77 -10.96
C CYS A 138 5.31 -26.24 -10.82
N TRP A 139 5.41 -25.57 -11.94
CA TRP A 139 5.23 -24.12 -12.01
C TRP A 139 3.75 -23.77 -11.96
N TRP A 140 3.39 -22.82 -11.14
CA TRP A 140 2.08 -22.22 -11.10
C TRP A 140 2.14 -20.82 -11.64
N MET A 141 1.12 -20.44 -12.42
CA MET A 141 0.85 -19.07 -12.82
C MET A 141 -0.54 -18.70 -12.33
N LEU A 142 -0.62 -17.67 -11.52
CA LEU A 142 -1.87 -17.03 -11.16
C LEU A 142 -2.15 -15.90 -12.13
N VAL A 143 -3.42 -15.69 -12.46
CA VAL A 143 -3.85 -14.59 -13.33
C VAL A 143 -5.08 -13.91 -12.74
N ALA A 144 -5.16 -12.60 -12.89
CA ALA A 144 -6.38 -11.85 -12.62
C ALA A 144 -7.40 -12.19 -13.72
N ALA A 145 -8.51 -12.81 -13.33
CA ALA A 145 -9.48 -13.35 -14.29
C ALA A 145 -10.93 -13.17 -13.83
N ARG A 146 -11.85 -13.38 -14.75
CA ARG A 146 -13.27 -13.62 -14.47
C ARG A 146 -13.67 -14.99 -15.01
N ARG A 147 -14.28 -15.82 -14.18
CA ARG A 147 -14.78 -17.10 -14.62
C ARG A 147 -16.09 -16.95 -15.43
N ARG A 148 -16.35 -17.88 -16.33
CA ARG A 148 -17.68 -17.96 -16.94
C ARG A 148 -18.71 -18.34 -15.90
N ALA A 149 -19.70 -17.48 -15.72
CA ALA A 149 -20.80 -17.69 -14.80
C ALA A 149 -22.04 -16.92 -15.29
N SER A 150 -23.21 -17.36 -14.82
CA SER A 150 -24.48 -16.66 -15.07
C SER A 150 -24.59 -15.37 -14.24
N SER A 151 -23.85 -15.25 -13.16
CA SER A 151 -23.78 -14.07 -12.29
C SER A 151 -22.66 -13.14 -12.73
N GLY A 152 -22.92 -11.82 -12.73
CA GLY A 152 -21.90 -10.80 -12.92
C GLY A 152 -20.87 -10.67 -11.79
N ARG A 153 -21.03 -11.45 -10.70
CA ARG A 153 -20.04 -11.51 -9.58
C ARG A 153 -19.08 -12.68 -9.78
N ASN A 154 -18.31 -12.61 -10.83
CA ASN A 154 -17.51 -13.70 -11.33
C ASN A 154 -16.00 -13.45 -11.34
N GLY A 155 -15.55 -12.39 -10.65
CA GLY A 155 -14.14 -12.13 -10.44
C GLY A 155 -13.45 -13.29 -9.72
N CYS A 156 -12.27 -13.68 -10.19
CA CYS A 156 -11.51 -14.79 -9.66
C CYS A 156 -10.00 -14.61 -9.84
N VAL A 157 -9.24 -15.45 -9.16
CA VAL A 157 -7.84 -15.71 -9.47
C VAL A 157 -7.78 -17.00 -10.27
N GLY A 158 -7.41 -16.91 -11.54
CA GLY A 158 -7.21 -18.06 -12.43
C GLY A 158 -5.93 -18.79 -12.12
N LEU A 159 -5.84 -20.03 -12.57
CA LEU A 159 -4.69 -20.91 -12.37
C LEU A 159 -4.25 -21.56 -13.67
N CYS A 160 -2.95 -21.48 -13.95
CA CYS A 160 -2.30 -22.29 -14.98
C CYS A 160 -1.13 -23.03 -14.34
N VAL A 161 -0.84 -24.21 -14.84
CA VAL A 161 0.27 -25.06 -14.39
C VAL A 161 1.17 -25.46 -15.54
N SER A 162 2.48 -25.59 -15.28
CA SER A 162 3.48 -25.97 -16.28
C SER A 162 4.62 -26.76 -15.64
N ASP A 163 5.21 -27.66 -16.43
CA ASP A 163 6.41 -28.37 -16.02
C ASP A 163 7.70 -27.67 -16.51
N ASP A 164 7.60 -26.77 -17.52
CA ASP A 164 8.75 -26.25 -18.26
C ASP A 164 8.75 -24.72 -18.49
N LEU A 165 7.76 -23.99 -17.94
CA LEU A 165 7.54 -22.54 -18.16
C LEU A 165 7.11 -22.16 -19.60
N MET A 166 7.07 -23.09 -20.53
CA MET A 166 6.75 -22.86 -21.93
C MET A 166 5.34 -23.33 -22.29
N HIS A 167 4.92 -24.45 -21.74
CA HIS A 167 3.62 -25.05 -22.01
C HIS A 167 2.74 -24.99 -20.78
N TRP A 168 1.65 -24.24 -20.90
CA TRP A 168 0.75 -23.97 -19.78
C TRP A 168 -0.59 -24.69 -19.95
N ARG A 169 -1.00 -25.46 -18.96
CA ARG A 169 -2.34 -26.04 -18.84
C ARG A 169 -3.19 -25.11 -17.98
N ILE A 170 -4.29 -24.62 -18.55
CA ILE A 170 -5.27 -23.78 -17.85
C ILE A 170 -6.16 -24.71 -17.01
N GLU A 171 -6.34 -24.34 -15.74
CA GLU A 171 -7.18 -25.08 -14.80
C GLU A 171 -8.36 -24.22 -14.31
N GLU A 172 -9.25 -24.83 -13.52
CA GLU A 172 -10.30 -24.10 -12.82
C GLU A 172 -9.69 -23.03 -11.89
N PRO A 173 -10.43 -21.95 -11.58
CA PRO A 173 -9.92 -20.90 -10.72
C PRO A 173 -9.41 -21.39 -9.38
N LEU A 174 -8.25 -20.89 -8.95
CA LEU A 174 -7.72 -21.13 -7.61
C LEU A 174 -8.60 -20.52 -6.51
N TYR A 175 -9.15 -19.33 -6.80
CA TYR A 175 -10.00 -18.60 -5.86
C TYR A 175 -11.11 -17.88 -6.60
N ALA A 176 -12.35 -18.29 -6.38
CA ALA A 176 -13.55 -17.75 -7.01
C ALA A 176 -14.70 -17.67 -5.99
N PRO A 177 -14.69 -16.67 -5.10
CA PRO A 177 -15.63 -16.59 -3.99
C PRO A 177 -17.01 -16.03 -4.36
N ASP A 178 -17.23 -15.62 -5.62
CA ASP A 178 -18.49 -15.03 -6.12
C ASP A 178 -18.94 -13.74 -5.41
N ILE A 179 -17.97 -12.91 -5.03
CA ILE A 179 -18.22 -11.68 -4.28
C ILE A 179 -18.13 -10.45 -5.19
N HIS A 180 -17.09 -10.35 -6.01
CA HIS A 180 -16.78 -9.15 -6.78
C HIS A 180 -17.04 -9.33 -8.28
N PRO A 181 -17.49 -8.26 -8.96
CA PRO A 181 -17.68 -8.31 -10.41
C PRO A 181 -16.39 -8.18 -11.20
N ALA A 182 -15.34 -7.59 -10.63
CA ALA A 182 -14.05 -7.43 -11.26
C ALA A 182 -13.07 -8.55 -10.89
N ALA A 183 -12.11 -8.78 -11.75
CA ALA A 183 -10.98 -9.66 -11.51
C ALA A 183 -10.23 -9.28 -10.20
N TYR A 184 -9.58 -10.22 -9.59
CA TYR A 184 -8.68 -9.99 -8.46
C TYR A 184 -7.29 -9.66 -9.02
N GLU A 185 -6.97 -8.37 -9.06
CA GLU A 185 -5.80 -7.85 -9.75
C GLU A 185 -4.50 -8.12 -9.02
N CYS A 186 -3.40 -8.18 -9.77
CA CYS A 186 -2.06 -8.38 -9.25
C CYS A 186 -1.96 -9.54 -8.25
N PRO A 187 -2.48 -10.74 -8.59
CA PRO A 187 -2.38 -11.86 -7.68
C PRO A 187 -0.92 -12.19 -7.39
N ASP A 188 -0.68 -12.63 -6.15
CA ASP A 188 0.61 -13.10 -5.64
C ASP A 188 0.36 -14.21 -4.65
N MET A 189 1.26 -15.16 -4.59
CA MET A 189 1.13 -16.29 -3.68
C MET A 189 2.48 -16.70 -3.12
N PHE A 190 2.52 -16.94 -1.82
CA PHE A 190 3.72 -17.40 -1.15
C PHE A 190 3.41 -18.26 0.07
N ARG A 191 4.41 -18.99 0.51
CA ARG A 191 4.40 -19.71 1.78
C ARG A 191 5.27 -19.00 2.81
N MET A 192 4.77 -18.87 4.03
CA MET A 192 5.52 -18.37 5.18
C MET A 192 5.16 -19.21 6.40
N GLY A 193 6.14 -19.85 7.02
CA GLY A 193 5.87 -20.86 8.03
C GLY A 193 4.99 -22.00 7.50
N ASP A 194 3.93 -22.30 8.23
CA ASP A 194 2.97 -23.37 7.89
C ASP A 194 1.78 -22.87 7.07
N TRP A 195 1.80 -21.63 6.61
CA TRP A 195 0.69 -21.01 5.92
C TRP A 195 1.03 -20.63 4.49
N TRP A 196 0.07 -20.81 3.61
CA TRP A 196 0.01 -20.24 2.28
C TRP A 196 -0.81 -18.96 2.32
N TYR A 197 -0.35 -17.95 1.59
CA TYR A 197 -0.99 -16.65 1.47
C TYR A 197 -1.26 -16.36 0.00
N LEU A 198 -2.49 -15.97 -0.30
CA LEU A 198 -2.91 -15.45 -1.58
C LEU A 198 -3.16 -13.96 -1.41
N VAL A 199 -2.39 -13.13 -2.10
CA VAL A 199 -2.50 -11.67 -2.10
C VAL A 199 -3.15 -11.22 -3.40
N PHE A 200 -3.98 -10.22 -3.35
CA PHE A 200 -4.61 -9.60 -4.53
C PHE A 200 -5.11 -8.21 -4.20
N SER A 201 -5.35 -7.41 -5.24
CA SER A 201 -5.98 -6.10 -5.13
C SER A 201 -7.37 -6.09 -5.77
N ASN A 202 -8.29 -5.32 -5.22
CA ASN A 202 -9.62 -5.17 -5.79
C ASN A 202 -10.13 -3.74 -5.66
N TYR A 203 -10.55 -3.14 -6.79
CA TYR A 203 -11.04 -1.77 -6.86
C TYR A 203 -12.56 -1.65 -6.70
N THR A 204 -13.30 -2.76 -6.74
CA THR A 204 -14.76 -2.76 -6.59
C THR A 204 -15.23 -2.90 -5.16
N ASP A 205 -14.31 -3.00 -4.21
CA ASP A 205 -14.55 -2.98 -2.77
C ASP A 205 -13.82 -1.78 -2.15
N GLY A 206 -12.87 -2.00 -1.24
CA GLY A 206 -12.18 -0.93 -0.52
C GLY A 206 -11.04 -0.23 -1.27
N PHE A 207 -10.78 -0.54 -2.54
CA PHE A 207 -9.61 -0.10 -3.29
C PHE A 207 -8.32 -0.35 -2.52
N ALA A 208 -8.06 -1.59 -2.20
CA ALA A 208 -6.94 -2.00 -1.36
C ALA A 208 -6.32 -3.31 -1.82
N THR A 209 -5.19 -3.64 -1.25
CA THR A 209 -4.57 -4.96 -1.37
C THR A 209 -4.97 -5.82 -0.18
N TYR A 210 -5.47 -6.99 -0.48
CA TYR A 210 -6.03 -7.97 0.46
C TYR A 210 -5.20 -9.25 0.50
N TYR A 211 -5.42 -10.06 1.52
CA TYR A 211 -4.89 -11.42 1.54
C TYR A 211 -5.91 -12.46 2.04
N ARG A 212 -5.64 -13.69 1.65
CA ARG A 212 -6.28 -14.90 2.17
C ARG A 212 -5.21 -15.83 2.66
N MET A 213 -5.56 -16.74 3.56
CA MET A 213 -4.61 -17.69 4.13
C MET A 213 -5.17 -19.10 4.14
N ALA A 214 -4.30 -20.10 3.96
CA ALA A 214 -4.66 -21.50 3.92
C ALA A 214 -3.51 -22.39 4.41
N ARG A 215 -3.81 -23.65 4.76
CA ARG A 215 -2.79 -24.64 5.12
C ARG A 215 -2.25 -25.40 3.91
N THR A 216 -2.93 -25.32 2.79
CA THR A 216 -2.51 -25.95 1.53
C THR A 216 -2.57 -24.96 0.38
N PRO A 217 -1.79 -25.17 -0.70
CA PRO A 217 -1.76 -24.21 -1.82
C PRO A 217 -3.09 -24.08 -2.56
N ARG A 218 -3.96 -25.09 -2.47
CA ARG A 218 -5.30 -25.06 -3.09
C ARG A 218 -6.41 -24.63 -2.13
N GLY A 219 -6.07 -24.18 -0.93
CA GLY A 219 -7.06 -23.81 0.07
C GLY A 219 -7.49 -24.98 0.98
N PRO A 220 -8.65 -24.93 1.65
CA PRO A 220 -9.60 -23.83 1.58
C PRO A 220 -9.04 -22.51 2.11
N TRP A 221 -9.36 -21.43 1.39
CA TRP A 221 -8.90 -20.09 1.72
C TRP A 221 -9.77 -19.45 2.80
N THR A 222 -9.15 -18.96 3.85
CA THR A 222 -9.83 -18.23 4.94
C THR A 222 -9.52 -16.74 4.86
N ARG A 223 -10.51 -15.94 5.24
CA ARG A 223 -10.42 -14.50 5.37
C ARG A 223 -10.16 -14.15 6.83
N PRO A 224 -9.03 -13.51 7.18
CA PRO A 224 -8.83 -12.98 8.53
C PRO A 224 -9.74 -11.76 8.80
N ALA A 225 -9.90 -11.41 10.07
CA ALA A 225 -10.75 -10.28 10.48
C ALA A 225 -10.26 -8.95 9.90
N ILE A 226 -8.94 -8.76 9.84
CA ILE A 226 -8.27 -7.65 9.16
C ILE A 226 -7.47 -8.27 8.03
N ASP A 227 -7.98 -8.17 6.81
CA ASP A 227 -7.45 -8.83 5.62
C ASP A 227 -6.79 -7.89 4.62
N THR A 228 -6.55 -6.64 5.04
CA THR A 228 -5.79 -5.63 4.28
C THR A 228 -4.44 -5.39 4.92
N PHE A 229 -3.48 -4.89 4.16
CA PHE A 229 -2.12 -4.60 4.66
C PHE A 229 -1.93 -3.15 5.07
N ASP A 230 -2.71 -2.25 4.52
CA ASP A 230 -2.69 -0.82 4.79
C ASP A 230 -4.11 -0.25 4.68
N SER A 231 -4.27 1.05 4.78
CA SER A 231 -5.52 1.75 4.45
C SER A 231 -5.86 1.53 2.98
N ARG A 232 -7.07 1.90 2.59
CA ARG A 232 -7.41 1.91 1.18
C ARG A 232 -6.49 2.86 0.42
N ALA A 233 -6.32 2.61 -0.89
CA ALA A 233 -5.37 3.26 -1.78
C ALA A 233 -3.90 2.79 -1.68
N PHE A 234 -3.56 1.87 -0.81
CA PHE A 234 -2.37 1.06 -1.02
C PHE A 234 -2.76 -0.12 -1.92
N TYR A 235 -2.26 -0.11 -3.17
CA TYR A 235 -2.83 -0.92 -4.22
C TYR A 235 -1.79 -1.66 -5.05
N ALA A 236 -2.26 -2.70 -5.80
CA ALA A 236 -1.49 -3.52 -6.74
C ALA A 236 -0.22 -4.13 -6.12
N ALA A 237 -0.25 -4.40 -4.83
CA ALA A 237 0.95 -4.83 -4.13
C ALA A 237 1.24 -6.31 -4.36
N LYS A 238 2.52 -6.59 -4.60
CA LYS A 238 3.11 -7.91 -4.73
C LYS A 238 4.26 -8.10 -3.76
N THR A 239 4.61 -9.32 -3.43
CA THR A 239 5.63 -9.63 -2.45
C THR A 239 6.96 -10.06 -3.05
N GLY A 240 8.05 -9.74 -2.35
CA GLY A 240 9.38 -10.25 -2.63
C GLY A 240 10.09 -10.60 -1.32
N SER A 241 10.95 -11.61 -1.34
CA SER A 241 11.75 -12.02 -0.17
C SER A 241 13.23 -11.95 -0.46
N ASP A 242 13.98 -11.38 0.48
CA ASP A 242 15.46 -11.36 0.47
C ASP A 242 16.07 -12.61 1.18
N GLY A 243 15.23 -13.57 1.54
CA GLY A 243 15.61 -14.76 2.31
C GLY A 243 15.58 -14.56 3.83
N ARG A 244 15.49 -13.33 4.32
CA ARG A 244 15.35 -12.99 5.74
C ARG A 244 13.99 -12.40 6.06
N ASN A 245 13.59 -11.44 5.24
CA ASN A 245 12.32 -10.74 5.34
C ASN A 245 11.51 -10.97 4.07
N ARG A 246 10.20 -10.84 4.19
CA ARG A 246 9.31 -10.67 3.05
C ARG A 246 8.75 -9.27 3.08
N TYR A 247 8.81 -8.62 1.93
CA TYR A 247 8.32 -7.26 1.74
C TYR A 247 7.13 -7.27 0.80
N LEU A 248 6.26 -6.31 0.97
CA LEU A 248 5.11 -6.05 0.13
C LEU A 248 5.33 -4.70 -0.58
N PHE A 249 5.43 -4.72 -1.90
CA PHE A 249 5.68 -3.57 -2.75
C PHE A 249 4.40 -3.18 -3.45
N GLY A 250 3.88 -2.02 -3.14
CA GLY A 250 2.69 -1.47 -3.76
C GLY A 250 2.85 -0.01 -4.10
N TRP A 251 1.82 0.60 -4.62
CA TRP A 251 1.81 2.03 -4.83
C TRP A 251 0.69 2.70 -4.03
N ALA A 252 0.94 3.93 -3.63
CA ALA A 252 -0.05 4.81 -3.04
C ALA A 252 -0.22 6.03 -3.93
N PRO A 253 -1.46 6.44 -4.29
CA PRO A 253 -1.71 7.55 -5.19
C PRO A 253 -1.01 8.81 -4.74
N THR A 254 -0.44 9.56 -5.66
CA THR A 254 0.14 10.88 -5.39
C THR A 254 -0.69 11.96 -6.04
N ARG A 255 -0.76 13.11 -5.37
CA ARG A 255 -1.30 14.35 -5.91
C ARG A 255 -0.13 15.22 -6.38
N GLY A 256 0.77 14.79 -7.18
CA GLY A 256 1.81 15.68 -7.74
C GLY A 256 1.22 16.89 -8.46
N GLU A 257 2.03 17.73 -9.05
CA GLU A 257 1.61 18.77 -10.00
C GLU A 257 0.76 18.18 -11.13
N ASN A 258 0.79 16.90 -11.19
CA ASN A 258 -0.01 16.05 -12.02
C ASN A 258 -1.40 15.88 -11.44
N SER A 259 -2.32 16.64 -11.96
CA SER A 259 -3.76 16.54 -11.65
C SER A 259 -4.40 15.25 -12.16
N TRP A 260 -3.64 14.31 -12.69
CA TRP A 260 -4.18 13.05 -13.20
C TRP A 260 -4.72 12.20 -12.05
N GLY A 261 -6.02 12.11 -12.00
CA GLY A 261 -6.73 11.49 -10.93
C GLY A 261 -7.16 12.40 -9.82
N PHE A 262 -6.72 13.59 -9.90
CA PHE A 262 -7.16 14.64 -9.04
C PHE A 262 -7.59 15.79 -9.92
N ASP A 263 -8.85 15.88 -10.17
CA ASP A 263 -9.41 17.07 -10.78
C ASP A 263 -9.35 18.18 -9.72
N PRO A 264 -8.45 19.17 -9.85
CA PRO A 264 -8.40 20.27 -8.90
C PRO A 264 -9.68 21.12 -8.91
N SER A 265 -10.51 21.00 -9.96
CA SER A 265 -11.84 21.56 -10.03
C SER A 265 -12.90 20.66 -9.38
N ALA A 266 -12.55 19.41 -9.02
CA ALA A 266 -13.48 18.54 -8.34
C ALA A 266 -13.85 19.14 -7.00
N GLU A 267 -15.14 19.33 -6.85
CA GLU A 267 -15.81 20.03 -5.78
C GLU A 267 -15.39 19.61 -4.35
N TYR A 268 -14.72 18.48 -4.16
CA TYR A 268 -14.44 17.91 -2.85
C TYR A 268 -12.96 17.61 -2.57
N GLY A 269 -12.05 18.17 -3.36
CA GLY A 269 -10.64 17.79 -3.27
C GLY A 269 -10.46 16.32 -3.67
N ALA A 270 -9.49 16.09 -4.38
CA ALA A 270 -9.38 15.02 -5.33
C ALA A 270 -9.23 13.62 -4.75
N ASP A 271 -8.73 13.46 -3.53
CA ASP A 271 -8.50 12.15 -2.96
C ASP A 271 -9.72 11.34 -2.68
N TYR A 272 -10.75 12.01 -2.35
CA TYR A 272 -11.97 11.37 -1.89
C TYR A 272 -12.70 10.62 -3.02
N ARG A 273 -12.51 11.03 -4.28
CA ARG A 273 -13.26 10.50 -5.41
C ARG A 273 -12.43 9.86 -6.50
N THR A 274 -11.16 10.12 -6.54
CA THR A 274 -10.32 9.75 -7.66
C THR A 274 -9.06 9.03 -7.19
N TRP A 275 -9.26 7.81 -6.80
CA TRP A 275 -8.18 6.85 -6.64
C TRP A 275 -7.73 6.44 -8.03
N ASN A 276 -6.82 7.19 -8.60
CA ASN A 276 -6.29 6.85 -9.89
C ASN A 276 -5.12 5.91 -9.77
N TRP A 277 -4.95 5.18 -10.84
CA TRP A 277 -3.86 4.26 -11.02
C TRP A 277 -2.49 4.95 -10.87
N GLY A 278 -1.61 4.30 -10.11
CA GLY A 278 -0.24 4.71 -9.94
C GLY A 278 -0.01 5.80 -8.88
N GLY A 279 1.20 5.89 -8.43
CA GLY A 279 1.60 6.86 -7.39
C GLY A 279 3.05 6.74 -7.00
N SER A 280 3.35 6.82 -5.71
CA SER A 280 4.67 6.53 -5.17
C SER A 280 4.77 5.08 -4.75
N MET A 281 5.92 4.47 -4.93
CA MET A 281 6.19 3.14 -4.40
C MET A 281 6.27 3.18 -2.87
N VAL A 282 5.47 2.34 -2.23
CA VAL A 282 5.46 2.13 -0.79
C VAL A 282 5.82 0.68 -0.52
N VAL A 283 6.67 0.45 0.47
CA VAL A 283 7.11 -0.90 0.80
C VAL A 283 6.97 -1.17 2.28
N HIS A 284 6.22 -2.20 2.60
CA HIS A 284 6.06 -2.71 3.96
C HIS A 284 6.84 -4.00 4.14
N ARG A 285 7.33 -4.24 5.34
CA ARG A 285 7.81 -5.55 5.76
C ARG A 285 6.65 -6.33 6.35
N LEU A 286 6.48 -7.58 5.94
CA LEU A 286 5.46 -8.45 6.50
C LEU A 286 5.91 -9.06 7.82
N VAL A 287 4.99 -9.10 8.78
CA VAL A 287 5.14 -9.74 10.08
C VAL A 287 4.11 -10.86 10.18
N GLN A 288 4.55 -12.09 10.46
CA GLN A 288 3.64 -13.22 10.66
C GLN A 288 3.40 -13.42 12.16
N HIS A 289 2.14 -13.47 12.55
CA HIS A 289 1.71 -13.77 13.92
C HIS A 289 1.63 -15.29 14.17
N ALA A 290 1.54 -15.67 15.42
CA ALA A 290 1.47 -17.08 15.81
C ALA A 290 0.24 -17.84 15.24
N ASP A 291 -0.86 -17.13 15.02
CA ASP A 291 -2.08 -17.67 14.39
C ASP A 291 -2.03 -17.68 12.86
N GLY A 292 -0.95 -17.18 12.28
CA GLY A 292 -0.74 -17.07 10.84
C GLY A 292 -1.25 -15.78 10.22
N THR A 293 -1.94 -14.90 10.96
CA THR A 293 -2.32 -13.59 10.42
C THR A 293 -1.10 -12.73 10.13
N LEU A 294 -1.23 -11.77 9.21
CA LEU A 294 -0.14 -10.92 8.77
C LEU A 294 -0.34 -9.48 9.24
N GLY A 295 0.73 -8.93 9.83
CA GLY A 295 0.91 -7.52 10.08
C GLY A 295 1.87 -6.86 9.11
N THR A 296 2.01 -5.54 9.22
CA THR A 296 2.88 -4.71 8.39
C THR A 296 3.72 -3.76 9.22
N ALA A 297 5.03 -3.81 9.02
CA ALA A 297 6.03 -3.01 9.71
C ALA A 297 6.79 -2.10 8.73
N PRO A 298 7.51 -1.08 9.23
CA PRO A 298 8.48 -0.36 8.41
C PRO A 298 9.45 -1.34 7.74
N SER A 299 9.88 -1.01 6.55
CA SER A 299 10.92 -1.78 5.88
C SER A 299 12.26 -1.69 6.62
N ALA A 300 13.15 -2.66 6.39
CA ALA A 300 14.48 -2.63 6.98
C ALA A 300 15.29 -1.38 6.61
N ASP A 301 14.99 -0.78 5.48
CA ASP A 301 15.64 0.44 5.03
C ASP A 301 15.13 1.67 5.80
N LEU A 302 13.84 1.76 6.07
CA LEU A 302 13.30 2.78 6.96
C LEU A 302 13.86 2.61 8.39
N ASP A 303 13.97 1.37 8.88
CA ASP A 303 14.60 1.09 10.17
C ASP A 303 16.05 1.59 10.21
N ALA A 304 16.84 1.32 9.18
CA ALA A 304 18.23 1.77 9.09
C ALA A 304 18.36 3.31 9.02
N ARG A 305 17.34 4.02 8.55
CA ARG A 305 17.30 5.48 8.60
C ARG A 305 16.96 5.98 9.99
N LEU A 306 16.03 5.34 10.68
CA LEU A 306 15.71 5.67 12.07
C LEU A 306 16.89 5.51 13.00
N ASP A 307 17.72 4.48 12.80
CA ASP A 307 18.94 4.24 13.59
C ASP A 307 19.97 5.36 13.45
N ARG A 308 19.94 6.07 12.33
CA ARG A 308 20.83 7.20 12.03
C ARG A 308 20.21 8.56 12.28
N ALA A 309 18.91 8.60 12.57
CA ALA A 309 18.15 9.84 12.72
C ALA A 309 18.57 10.61 13.98
N GLN A 310 18.56 11.94 13.88
CA GLN A 310 18.80 12.81 15.03
C GLN A 310 17.45 13.15 15.67
N TRP A 311 17.15 12.43 16.72
CA TRP A 311 15.92 12.57 17.47
C TRP A 311 15.92 13.80 18.36
N GLN A 312 14.83 14.55 18.33
CA GLN A 312 14.59 15.69 19.21
C GLN A 312 13.31 15.45 20.00
N PRO A 313 13.31 15.65 21.34
CA PRO A 313 12.10 15.55 22.14
C PRO A 313 11.14 16.68 21.77
N VAL A 314 9.85 16.37 21.70
CA VAL A 314 8.78 17.35 21.46
C VAL A 314 8.11 17.67 22.80
N ARG A 315 8.16 18.95 23.19
CA ARG A 315 7.42 19.44 24.32
C ARG A 315 6.03 19.88 23.85
N LEU A 316 5.00 19.33 24.48
CA LEU A 316 3.61 19.66 24.21
C LEU A 316 3.16 20.77 25.17
N SER A 317 2.36 21.71 24.67
CA SER A 317 1.74 22.79 25.44
C SER A 317 0.22 22.74 25.29
N SER A 318 -0.51 22.80 26.40
CA SER A 318 -1.97 22.83 26.39
C SER A 318 -2.49 24.05 25.62
N VAL A 319 -3.38 23.82 24.67
CA VAL A 319 -4.09 24.88 23.94
C VAL A 319 -5.59 24.87 24.22
N GLN A 320 -6.13 23.71 24.62
CA GLN A 320 -7.51 23.57 25.01
C GLN A 320 -7.64 22.42 26.02
N GLY A 321 -8.55 22.58 26.98
CA GLY A 321 -8.77 21.59 28.04
C GLY A 321 -7.64 21.54 29.06
N ARG A 322 -7.56 20.46 29.79
CA ARG A 322 -6.56 20.26 30.86
C ARG A 322 -5.52 19.24 30.42
N TRP A 323 -4.26 19.65 30.50
CA TRP A 323 -3.10 18.78 30.32
C TRP A 323 -2.14 18.99 31.51
N ASN A 324 -1.71 17.90 32.10
CA ASN A 324 -0.85 17.93 33.29
C ASN A 324 0.44 17.17 33.02
N ASP A 325 1.56 17.74 33.42
CA ASP A 325 2.83 17.02 33.43
C ASP A 325 2.82 15.98 34.57
N VAL A 326 3.13 14.74 34.23
CA VAL A 326 3.22 13.61 35.17
C VAL A 326 4.54 12.89 34.94
N GLY A 327 5.59 13.31 35.65
CA GLY A 327 6.95 12.81 35.43
C GLY A 327 7.47 13.18 34.04
N GLU A 328 7.77 12.16 33.21
CA GLU A 328 8.20 12.34 31.80
C GLU A 328 7.01 12.34 30.82
N SER A 329 5.78 12.11 31.31
CA SER A 329 4.56 12.05 30.51
C SER A 329 3.78 13.36 30.59
N ILE A 330 2.92 13.59 29.60
CA ILE A 330 1.85 14.58 29.69
C ILE A 330 0.50 13.86 29.57
N VAL A 331 -0.44 14.19 30.45
CA VAL A 331 -1.76 13.55 30.53
C VAL A 331 -2.86 14.57 30.25
N GLY A 332 -3.61 14.34 29.20
CA GLY A 332 -4.85 15.04 28.88
C GLY A 332 -6.04 14.28 29.44
N ASP A 333 -6.89 14.97 30.18
CA ASP A 333 -8.15 14.44 30.73
C ASP A 333 -9.29 15.40 30.44
N SER A 334 -10.37 14.88 29.85
CA SER A 334 -11.47 15.73 29.40
C SER A 334 -12.81 14.99 29.45
N GLN A 335 -13.86 15.73 29.80
CA GLN A 335 -15.25 15.34 29.58
C GLN A 335 -15.80 15.84 28.22
N GLY A 336 -15.00 16.58 27.47
CA GLY A 336 -15.30 17.10 26.15
C GLY A 336 -14.08 16.97 25.23
N PHE A 337 -13.45 18.07 24.87
CA PHE A 337 -12.27 18.09 24.00
C PHE A 337 -11.08 18.71 24.72
N ALA A 338 -9.94 18.06 24.65
CA ALA A 338 -8.67 18.61 25.11
C ALA A 338 -7.59 18.41 24.05
N ALA A 339 -6.75 19.42 23.85
CA ALA A 339 -5.67 19.43 22.84
C ALA A 339 -4.40 20.09 23.40
N ALA A 340 -3.25 19.52 22.99
CA ALA A 340 -1.93 20.07 23.24
C ALA A 340 -1.10 20.06 21.95
N LEU A 341 -0.41 21.16 21.68
CA LEU A 341 0.42 21.34 20.49
C LEU A 341 1.90 21.32 20.83
N GLY A 342 2.69 20.81 19.90
CA GLY A 342 4.15 20.74 19.97
C GLY A 342 4.83 21.61 18.93
N CYS A 343 5.81 21.05 18.26
CA CYS A 343 6.62 21.75 17.26
C CYS A 343 5.94 21.75 15.87
N PRO A 344 6.43 22.56 14.92
CA PRO A 344 6.03 22.46 13.52
C PRO A 344 6.26 21.05 12.95
N MET A 345 5.36 20.62 12.08
CA MET A 345 5.49 19.34 11.39
C MET A 345 6.66 19.38 10.38
N PRO A 346 7.52 18.37 10.30
CA PRO A 346 8.59 18.31 9.31
C PRO A 346 8.03 18.08 7.89
N GLU A 347 8.75 18.55 6.89
CA GLU A 347 8.46 18.26 5.48
C GLU A 347 8.89 16.81 5.11
N CYS A 348 10.00 16.35 5.67
CA CYS A 348 10.49 15.00 5.56
C CYS A 348 11.05 14.56 6.91
N GLY A 349 10.53 13.46 7.44
CA GLY A 349 10.95 13.02 8.77
C GLY A 349 10.04 11.98 9.38
N VAL A 350 10.20 11.79 10.67
CA VAL A 350 9.38 10.86 11.45
C VAL A 350 8.92 11.49 12.76
N ILE A 351 7.68 11.23 13.10
CA ILE A 351 7.08 11.56 14.40
C ILE A 351 6.93 10.22 15.13
N SER A 352 7.52 10.10 16.31
CA SER A 352 7.41 8.90 17.14
C SER A 352 6.83 9.25 18.50
N ALA A 353 5.81 8.53 18.95
CA ALA A 353 5.22 8.72 20.25
C ALA A 353 4.81 7.39 20.88
N ARG A 354 4.94 7.31 22.22
CA ARG A 354 4.32 6.26 23.02
C ARG A 354 3.12 6.84 23.74
N VAL A 355 1.97 6.22 23.54
CA VAL A 355 0.70 6.73 24.05
C VAL A 355 -0.11 5.62 24.70
N ARG A 356 -0.93 6.02 25.68
CA ARG A 356 -1.90 5.14 26.32
C ARG A 356 -3.21 5.89 26.51
N TYR A 357 -4.32 5.30 26.14
CA TYR A 357 -5.63 5.86 26.45
C TYR A 357 -6.33 5.05 27.53
N SER A 358 -7.24 5.70 28.25
CA SER A 358 -8.08 5.05 29.23
C SER A 358 -9.41 5.81 29.43
N GLY A 359 -10.38 5.15 30.06
CA GLY A 359 -11.66 5.77 30.40
C GLY A 359 -12.63 5.87 29.23
N ASP A 360 -12.58 4.95 28.29
CA ASP A 360 -13.48 4.83 27.13
C ASP A 360 -13.67 6.15 26.36
N PRO A 361 -12.57 6.76 25.86
CA PRO A 361 -12.68 8.00 25.11
C PRO A 361 -13.55 7.81 23.88
N VAL A 362 -14.24 8.87 23.48
CA VAL A 362 -14.95 8.86 22.18
C VAL A 362 -13.93 8.72 21.07
N ARG A 363 -12.84 9.50 21.16
CA ARG A 363 -11.72 9.49 20.21
C ARG A 363 -10.47 10.08 20.85
N PHE A 364 -9.34 9.73 20.29
CA PHE A 364 -8.07 10.43 20.53
C PHE A 364 -7.24 10.39 19.23
N GLY A 365 -6.21 11.21 19.16
CA GLY A 365 -5.38 11.16 17.96
C GLY A 365 -4.25 12.16 17.89
N LEU A 366 -3.42 11.94 16.83
CA LEU A 366 -2.35 12.84 16.43
C LEU A 366 -2.90 13.88 15.46
N MET A 367 -2.64 15.14 15.75
CA MET A 367 -2.90 16.28 14.86
C MET A 367 -1.64 16.62 14.08
N MET A 368 -1.79 16.91 12.80
CA MET A 368 -0.68 17.29 11.91
C MET A 368 -1.04 18.53 11.09
N ARG A 369 -0.10 19.45 10.94
CA ARG A 369 -0.28 20.76 10.28
C ARG A 369 -1.47 21.54 10.83
N VAL A 370 -1.71 21.40 12.12
CA VAL A 370 -2.82 22.07 12.78
C VAL A 370 -2.44 23.50 13.15
N ASP A 371 -3.37 24.44 13.01
CA ASP A 371 -3.24 25.80 13.48
C ASP A 371 -3.60 25.96 14.98
N GLU A 372 -3.22 27.06 15.58
CA GLU A 372 -3.50 27.34 17.00
C GLU A 372 -5.01 27.40 17.32
N SER A 373 -5.83 27.68 16.32
CA SER A 373 -7.29 27.71 16.47
C SER A 373 -7.93 26.32 16.44
N LEU A 374 -7.16 25.27 16.14
CA LEU A 374 -7.59 23.88 15.97
C LEU A 374 -8.69 23.69 14.90
N THR A 375 -8.79 24.62 13.95
CA THR A 375 -9.83 24.58 12.91
C THR A 375 -9.31 24.09 11.58
N ASP A 376 -8.01 24.22 11.32
CA ASP A 376 -7.33 23.70 10.16
C ASP A 376 -6.33 22.63 10.55
N GLY A 377 -6.13 21.63 9.70
CA GLY A 377 -5.16 20.59 9.90
C GLY A 377 -5.71 19.19 9.58
N TYR A 378 -4.89 18.21 9.86
CA TYR A 378 -5.19 16.80 9.65
C TYR A 378 -5.21 16.06 10.99
N TYR A 379 -6.09 15.08 11.07
CA TYR A 379 -6.31 14.31 12.29
C TYR A 379 -6.17 12.82 11.97
N LEU A 380 -5.11 12.20 12.48
CA LEU A 380 -5.00 10.75 12.59
C LEU A 380 -5.75 10.33 13.83
N GLN A 381 -6.95 9.84 13.64
CA GLN A 381 -7.93 9.61 14.69
C GLN A 381 -8.05 8.14 15.02
N PHE A 382 -7.96 7.82 16.31
CA PHE A 382 -8.23 6.51 16.87
C PHE A 382 -9.64 6.52 17.45
N ASP A 383 -10.48 5.59 17.00
CA ASP A 383 -11.86 5.41 17.46
C ASP A 383 -11.99 4.06 18.18
N PRO A 384 -11.76 4.02 19.50
CA PRO A 384 -11.82 2.77 20.27
C PRO A 384 -13.20 2.12 20.28
N ARG A 385 -14.26 2.92 20.24
CA ARG A 385 -15.63 2.43 20.27
C ARG A 385 -16.04 1.67 19.01
N HIS A 386 -15.50 2.09 17.87
CA HIS A 386 -15.78 1.43 16.58
C HIS A 386 -14.60 0.57 16.10
N GLN A 387 -13.53 0.44 16.90
CA GLN A 387 -12.36 -0.38 16.59
C GLN A 387 -11.77 -0.07 15.21
N ARG A 388 -11.41 1.21 14.99
CA ARG A 388 -10.86 1.67 13.72
C ARG A 388 -9.94 2.88 13.88
N ILE A 389 -9.13 3.11 12.86
CA ILE A 389 -8.33 4.32 12.67
C ILE A 389 -8.88 5.06 11.46
N GLU A 390 -8.96 6.38 11.56
CA GLU A 390 -9.46 7.28 10.52
C GLU A 390 -8.46 8.40 10.24
N TRP A 391 -8.41 8.83 8.99
CA TRP A 391 -7.74 10.05 8.58
C TRP A 391 -8.74 11.11 8.17
N ARG A 392 -8.62 12.28 8.78
CA ARG A 392 -9.54 13.39 8.58
C ARG A 392 -8.80 14.69 8.23
N SER A 393 -9.44 15.51 7.41
CA SER A 393 -8.99 16.86 7.07
C SER A 393 -9.97 17.90 7.60
N GLY A 394 -9.50 18.88 8.36
CA GLY A 394 -10.27 20.04 8.80
C GLY A 394 -10.44 21.12 7.73
N LEU A 395 -9.52 21.21 6.78
CA LEU A 395 -9.46 22.23 5.75
C LEU A 395 -10.72 22.36 4.89
N ARG A 396 -11.36 21.25 4.59
CA ARG A 396 -12.53 21.23 3.72
C ARG A 396 -13.74 21.94 4.29
N MET A 397 -13.79 22.11 5.59
CA MET A 397 -14.88 22.84 6.23
C MET A 397 -14.80 24.34 5.97
N ARG A 398 -13.60 24.89 5.90
CA ARG A 398 -13.35 26.32 5.75
C ARG A 398 -13.51 26.81 4.32
N GLU A 399 -12.99 26.07 3.37
CA GLU A 399 -12.96 26.47 1.96
C GLU A 399 -14.34 26.59 1.33
N ARG A 400 -15.39 26.12 2.00
CA ARG A 400 -16.75 26.02 1.48
C ARG A 400 -17.79 26.82 2.22
N GLY A 401 -17.39 27.83 2.97
CA GLY A 401 -18.32 28.77 3.59
C GLY A 401 -19.31 28.15 4.57
N GLY A 402 -18.97 27.06 5.20
CA GLY A 402 -19.78 26.45 6.29
C GLY A 402 -21.08 25.75 5.84
N GLN A 403 -21.30 25.57 4.56
CA GLN A 403 -22.51 24.91 4.05
C GLN A 403 -22.38 23.40 3.83
N LEU A 404 -21.25 22.78 4.20
CA LEU A 404 -21.04 21.37 3.96
C LEU A 404 -21.06 20.58 5.24
N PHE A 405 -21.58 19.37 5.10
CA PHE A 405 -21.35 18.36 6.08
C PHE A 405 -19.85 18.21 6.27
N PRO A 406 -19.33 18.51 7.46
CA PRO A 406 -17.90 18.43 7.74
C PRO A 406 -17.44 16.98 7.86
N TYR A 407 -17.97 16.13 7.00
CA TYR A 407 -17.64 14.72 7.00
C TYR A 407 -16.48 14.50 6.05
N ALA A 408 -15.29 14.57 6.59
CA ALA A 408 -14.06 14.39 5.84
C ALA A 408 -13.24 13.23 6.41
N VAL A 409 -13.86 12.06 6.55
CA VAL A 409 -13.10 10.82 6.66
C VAL A 409 -12.57 10.48 5.28
N GLU A 410 -11.29 10.70 5.10
CA GLU A 410 -10.63 10.45 3.82
C GLU A 410 -10.26 8.97 3.69
N MET A 411 -9.77 8.39 4.77
CA MET A 411 -9.39 6.99 4.88
C MET A 411 -9.83 6.42 6.21
N GLU A 412 -10.11 5.14 6.22
CA GLU A 412 -10.38 4.38 7.41
C GLU A 412 -9.87 2.94 7.27
N ARG A 413 -9.53 2.33 8.40
CA ARG A 413 -9.14 0.93 8.46
C ARG A 413 -9.54 0.34 9.81
N PRO A 414 -10.12 -0.88 9.86
CA PRO A 414 -10.34 -1.59 11.11
C PRO A 414 -9.04 -1.77 11.89
N CYS A 415 -9.09 -1.53 13.20
CA CYS A 415 -7.93 -1.70 14.08
C CYS A 415 -8.39 -2.09 15.48
N VAL A 416 -7.80 -3.12 16.06
CA VAL A 416 -8.11 -3.53 17.42
C VAL A 416 -7.41 -2.60 18.41
N LEU A 417 -8.20 -1.78 19.09
CA LEU A 417 -7.73 -0.83 20.11
C LEU A 417 -8.10 -1.32 21.52
N ARG A 418 -7.14 -1.33 22.43
CA ARG A 418 -7.31 -1.87 23.79
C ARG A 418 -7.07 -0.79 24.82
N ASP A 419 -8.02 -0.62 25.73
CA ASP A 419 -7.89 0.29 26.89
C ASP A 419 -6.67 -0.08 27.75
N GLY A 420 -5.93 0.93 28.18
CA GLY A 420 -4.73 0.77 29.00
C GLY A 420 -3.49 0.20 28.28
N HIS A 421 -3.60 -0.19 27.03
CA HIS A 421 -2.44 -0.66 26.24
C HIS A 421 -1.54 0.53 25.86
N GLU A 422 -0.23 0.30 25.94
CA GLU A 422 0.78 1.27 25.49
C GLU A 422 1.06 1.04 23.99
N TYR A 423 0.74 2.03 23.18
CA TYR A 423 0.97 2.02 21.73
C TYR A 423 2.23 2.78 21.37
N LEU A 424 3.06 2.20 20.51
CA LEU A 424 4.07 2.92 19.76
C LEU A 424 3.47 3.38 18.43
N ILE A 425 3.45 4.68 18.21
CA ILE A 425 2.97 5.29 16.98
C ILE A 425 4.17 5.96 16.29
N GLU A 426 4.50 5.51 15.10
CA GLU A 426 5.54 6.10 14.26
C GLU A 426 4.91 6.58 12.94
N VAL A 427 5.03 7.86 12.63
CA VAL A 427 4.50 8.46 11.39
C VAL A 427 5.65 8.98 10.55
N PHE A 428 5.90 8.32 9.44
CA PHE A 428 6.87 8.72 8.43
C PHE A 428 6.23 9.70 7.47
N VAL A 429 6.84 10.86 7.30
CA VAL A 429 6.34 11.95 6.47
C VAL A 429 7.33 12.25 5.35
N ASP A 430 6.86 12.34 4.13
CA ASP A 430 7.64 12.73 2.96
C ASP A 430 6.78 13.58 2.01
N GLY A 431 6.89 14.90 2.16
CA GLY A 431 6.11 15.85 1.40
C GLY A 431 4.60 15.69 1.64
N THR A 432 3.90 15.17 0.66
CA THR A 432 2.44 14.94 0.75
C THR A 432 2.07 13.54 1.25
N GLN A 433 3.03 12.65 1.43
CA GLN A 433 2.78 11.30 1.93
C GLN A 433 3.04 11.21 3.43
N ALA A 434 2.22 10.45 4.12
CA ALA A 434 2.46 10.06 5.48
C ALA A 434 2.00 8.61 5.69
N HIS A 435 2.82 7.82 6.37
CA HIS A 435 2.50 6.45 6.71
C HIS A 435 2.72 6.22 8.20
N MET A 436 1.67 5.87 8.89
CA MET A 436 1.72 5.49 10.29
C MET A 436 1.95 4.00 10.43
N TYR A 437 2.79 3.64 11.39
CA TYR A 437 2.90 2.28 11.89
C TYR A 437 2.53 2.27 13.38
N LEU A 438 1.58 1.41 13.73
CA LEU A 438 1.17 1.16 15.11
C LEU A 438 1.85 -0.11 15.58
N ASP A 439 2.63 -0.01 16.68
CA ASP A 439 3.39 -1.11 17.26
C ASP A 439 4.30 -1.87 16.27
N ARG A 440 4.63 -1.23 15.15
CA ARG A 440 5.40 -1.83 14.03
C ARG A 440 4.78 -3.13 13.50
N ASP A 441 3.46 -3.18 13.52
CA ASP A 441 2.67 -4.35 13.15
C ASP A 441 1.44 -4.01 12.30
N TYR A 442 1.07 -2.73 12.25
CA TYR A 442 -0.10 -2.26 11.53
C TYR A 442 0.21 -0.94 10.83
N ALA A 443 0.10 -0.93 9.50
CA ALA A 443 0.32 0.27 8.69
C ALA A 443 -0.99 1.01 8.40
N PHE A 444 -0.89 2.33 8.26
CA PHE A 444 -1.98 3.20 7.84
C PHE A 444 -1.43 4.35 7.00
N GLY A 445 -1.61 4.25 5.69
CA GLY A 445 -1.21 5.27 4.73
C GLY A 445 -2.17 6.46 4.72
N MET A 446 -1.62 7.66 4.59
CA MET A 446 -2.34 8.94 4.65
C MET A 446 -1.78 9.90 3.63
N ARG A 447 -2.50 10.99 3.38
CA ARG A 447 -2.06 12.12 2.55
C ARG A 447 -2.19 13.44 3.26
N VAL A 448 -1.14 14.25 3.17
CA VAL A 448 -1.05 15.62 3.71
C VAL A 448 -0.88 16.55 2.52
N TYR A 449 -1.96 16.81 1.79
CA TYR A 449 -1.87 17.59 0.54
C TYR A 449 -1.53 19.05 0.71
N ASP A 450 -1.97 19.63 1.81
CA ASP A 450 -1.69 20.99 2.11
C ASP A 450 -0.33 21.10 2.81
N ARG A 451 0.60 21.80 2.15
CA ARG A 451 1.93 22.08 2.70
C ARG A 451 1.97 23.33 3.55
N ARG A 452 0.83 23.88 3.99
CA ARG A 452 0.82 25.02 4.90
C ARG A 452 1.57 24.67 6.19
N PRO A 453 2.31 25.62 6.76
CA PRO A 453 2.92 25.43 8.07
C PRO A 453 1.87 25.14 9.13
N GLY A 454 2.17 24.25 10.05
CA GLY A 454 1.31 23.91 11.17
C GLY A 454 2.01 22.99 12.14
N ALA A 455 1.48 22.89 13.34
CA ALA A 455 2.07 22.12 14.41
C ALA A 455 1.65 20.63 14.34
N VAL A 456 2.40 19.80 15.04
CA VAL A 456 1.98 18.47 15.47
C VAL A 456 1.43 18.58 16.89
N GLY A 457 0.46 17.74 17.23
CA GLY A 457 -0.11 17.74 18.57
C GLY A 457 -0.97 16.53 18.82
N TRP A 458 -1.57 16.48 20.01
CA TRP A 458 -2.45 15.40 20.41
C TRP A 458 -3.76 15.95 20.96
N TYR A 459 -4.82 15.16 20.80
CA TYR A 459 -6.12 15.48 21.35
C TYR A 459 -6.81 14.24 21.92
N VAL A 460 -7.76 14.48 22.82
CA VAL A 460 -8.67 13.46 23.35
C VAL A 460 -10.07 14.03 23.49
N GLU A 461 -11.06 13.22 23.13
CA GLU A 461 -12.49 13.51 23.31
C GLU A 461 -13.07 12.59 24.37
N SER A 462 -13.51 13.14 25.49
CA SER A 462 -14.21 12.44 26.58
C SER A 462 -13.47 11.19 27.07
N GLY A 463 -12.34 11.39 27.76
CA GLY A 463 -11.50 10.31 28.29
C GLY A 463 -10.13 10.82 28.66
N THR A 464 -9.21 9.91 28.84
CA THR A 464 -7.82 10.21 29.23
C THR A 464 -6.84 9.73 28.18
N LEU A 465 -5.89 10.57 27.83
CA LEU A 465 -4.76 10.24 26.94
C LEU A 465 -3.45 10.61 27.63
N GLU A 466 -2.62 9.64 27.85
CA GLU A 466 -1.25 9.80 28.31
C GLU A 466 -0.28 9.72 27.13
N ILE A 467 0.58 10.71 26.98
CA ILE A 467 1.68 10.73 26.02
C ILE A 467 2.97 10.63 26.82
N MET A 468 3.57 9.45 26.82
CA MET A 468 4.75 9.14 27.63
C MET A 468 6.02 9.73 27.06
N ARG A 469 6.19 9.63 25.76
CA ARG A 469 7.35 10.19 25.03
C ARG A 469 6.93 10.57 23.63
N MET A 470 7.32 11.74 23.20
CA MET A 470 7.16 12.18 21.82
C MET A 470 8.49 12.74 21.31
N HIS A 471 8.90 12.25 20.17
CA HIS A 471 10.10 12.67 19.49
C HIS A 471 9.81 12.93 18.02
N ILE A 472 10.63 13.76 17.43
CA ILE A 472 10.62 14.03 16.00
C ILE A 472 12.05 13.93 15.48
N ALA A 473 12.20 13.45 14.26
CA ALA A 473 13.46 13.50 13.55
C ALA A 473 13.24 13.97 12.11
N THR A 474 14.13 14.79 11.61
CA THR A 474 14.24 15.09 10.17
C THR A 474 15.13 14.03 9.54
N LEU A 475 14.71 13.45 8.43
CA LEU A 475 15.40 12.37 7.72
C LEU A 475 15.98 12.83 6.38
#